data_dcd017af9bf40fa70f79fd3f71b7c1f3
#
_entry.id   dcd017af9bf40fa70f79fd3f71b7c1f3
#
_cell.length_a   1.000
_cell.length_b   1.000
_cell.length_c   1.000
_cell.angle_alpha   90.00
_cell.angle_beta   90.00
_cell.angle_gamma   90.00
#
_symmetry.space_group_name_H-M   'P 1'
#
loop_
_entity.id
_entity.type
_entity.pdbx_description
1 polymer ?
#
loop_
_entity_poly.entity_id
_entity_poly.type
_entity_poly.pdbx_seq_one_letter_code
_entity_poly.pdbx_strand_id
1 'polypeptide(L)'
;MKTLMPKLFVFAIAGALATETLAEEWNVSVWGKRRAFTEHVHKLGELLDQKTNGEFTLNISYGGLSKNKENLDGISIGAFEMAQFCAGYHADKNRVVTVLELPFLGVENLAQEVAVSAAVYAHPAATEEMAQWNAKLLMTSPMPQYNLVGTGEPRTTLSDFEGMRVRATGGLGKAFAAAGSVPTSVTATEAYQAMESGVVDTVAFAQHAHLSFGTINQADWWTANLNPGTVNCPVVVNIDAYESLSDAHREALDGSVQEALDHYVANYGELLAKWDSVLAEKGVTKVEISADVIDAFRAKAADPIRDAWIADMEAQGLPGQELYDLVTSTLAEAKAAN
;
A
#
# COMPACT_ATOMS: atom_id res chain seq x y z
N MET A 1 -77.35 -10.03 -46.27
CA MET A 1 -76.75 -10.17 -44.88
C MET A 1 -75.27 -10.35 -45.04
N LYS A 2 -74.48 -9.28 -44.67
CA LYS A 2 -73.01 -9.34 -44.70
C LYS A 2 -72.53 -9.39 -43.18
N THR A 3 -71.94 -10.51 -42.82
CA THR A 3 -71.43 -10.77 -41.52
C THR A 3 -70.07 -10.06 -41.33
N LEU A 4 -69.98 -9.10 -40.41
CA LEU A 4 -68.75 -8.45 -40.02
C LEU A 4 -68.02 -9.34 -38.98
N MET A 5 -66.81 -9.78 -39.26
CA MET A 5 -65.90 -10.39 -38.26
C MET A 5 -65.09 -9.28 -37.57
N PRO A 6 -64.98 -9.29 -36.22
CA PRO A 6 -64.15 -8.37 -35.52
C PRO A 6 -62.67 -8.84 -35.58
N LYS A 7 -61.77 -7.93 -35.96
CA LYS A 7 -60.30 -8.13 -35.86
C LYS A 7 -59.86 -7.98 -34.42
N LEU A 8 -59.37 -9.08 -33.83
CA LEU A 8 -58.72 -9.07 -32.52
C LEU A 8 -57.30 -8.50 -32.66
N PHE A 9 -57.05 -7.34 -32.09
CA PHE A 9 -55.71 -6.78 -31.95
C PHE A 9 -55.06 -7.37 -30.68
N VAL A 10 -54.07 -8.24 -30.86
CA VAL A 10 -53.20 -8.71 -29.78
C VAL A 10 -52.09 -7.66 -29.54
N PHE A 11 -52.20 -6.93 -28.43
CA PHE A 11 -51.10 -6.09 -27.96
C PHE A 11 -50.08 -7.00 -27.27
N ALA A 12 -48.89 -7.19 -27.87
CA ALA A 12 -47.77 -7.81 -27.23
C ALA A 12 -47.12 -6.76 -26.30
N ILE A 13 -47.32 -6.87 -25.01
CA ILE A 13 -46.58 -6.12 -24.00
C ILE A 13 -45.21 -6.79 -23.88
N ALA A 14 -44.19 -6.20 -24.47
CA ALA A 14 -42.81 -6.53 -24.22
C ALA A 14 -42.48 -6.00 -22.81
N GLY A 15 -42.60 -6.86 -21.81
CA GLY A 15 -42.12 -6.58 -20.48
C GLY A 15 -40.58 -6.53 -20.50
N ALA A 16 -40.00 -5.35 -20.39
CA ALA A 16 -38.59 -5.22 -20.04
C ALA A 16 -38.45 -5.78 -18.60
N LEU A 17 -37.84 -6.94 -18.50
CA LEU A 17 -37.34 -7.43 -17.21
C LEU A 17 -36.20 -6.48 -16.81
N ALA A 18 -36.52 -5.45 -16.02
CA ALA A 18 -35.51 -4.74 -15.26
C ALA A 18 -34.97 -5.79 -14.27
N THR A 19 -33.75 -6.25 -14.48
CA THR A 19 -32.99 -6.94 -13.45
C THR A 19 -32.77 -5.90 -12.35
N GLU A 20 -33.53 -6.03 -11.25
CA GLU A 20 -33.23 -5.29 -10.03
C GLU A 20 -31.81 -5.71 -9.62
N THR A 21 -30.82 -4.84 -9.81
CA THR A 21 -29.53 -4.96 -9.16
C THR A 21 -29.76 -4.73 -7.69
N LEU A 22 -29.51 -5.75 -6.87
CA LEU A 22 -29.53 -5.60 -5.43
C LEU A 22 -28.42 -4.61 -5.05
N ALA A 23 -28.73 -3.68 -4.16
CA ALA A 23 -27.75 -2.76 -3.62
C ALA A 23 -26.64 -3.57 -2.91
N GLU A 24 -25.39 -3.23 -3.23
CA GLU A 24 -24.21 -3.87 -2.69
C GLU A 24 -23.51 -2.93 -1.70
N GLU A 25 -23.23 -3.39 -0.50
CA GLU A 25 -22.42 -2.66 0.47
C GLU A 25 -21.24 -3.52 0.92
N TRP A 26 -20.04 -3.09 0.63
CA TRP A 26 -18.84 -3.77 1.06
C TRP A 26 -18.24 -3.15 2.32
N ASN A 27 -17.92 -4.00 3.29
CA ASN A 27 -17.14 -3.62 4.46
C ASN A 27 -15.65 -3.60 4.11
N VAL A 28 -15.00 -2.49 4.41
CA VAL A 28 -13.59 -2.27 4.09
C VAL A 28 -12.78 -2.16 5.37
N SER A 29 -11.88 -3.10 5.59
CA SER A 29 -10.96 -3.06 6.72
C SER A 29 -9.72 -2.23 6.40
N VAL A 30 -9.62 -1.06 7.02
CA VAL A 30 -8.41 -0.25 7.10
C VAL A 30 -8.03 -0.03 8.56
N TRP A 31 -6.91 0.63 8.84
CA TRP A 31 -6.43 0.83 10.21
C TRP A 31 -5.94 2.26 10.46
N GLY A 32 -5.85 2.63 11.74
CA GLY A 32 -5.51 3.97 12.18
C GLY A 32 -6.69 4.94 12.11
N LYS A 33 -6.58 5.99 11.30
CA LYS A 33 -7.63 6.97 11.02
C LYS A 33 -7.55 7.43 9.57
N ARG A 34 -8.57 8.15 9.07
CA ARG A 34 -8.50 8.78 7.75
C ARG A 34 -7.28 9.70 7.66
N ARG A 35 -6.50 9.54 6.60
CA ARG A 35 -5.24 10.26 6.36
C ARG A 35 -4.83 10.09 4.89
N ALA A 36 -3.78 10.78 4.44
CA ALA A 36 -3.29 10.70 3.07
C ALA A 36 -3.17 9.24 2.55
N PHE A 37 -2.74 8.32 3.41
CA PHE A 37 -2.61 6.88 3.10
C PHE A 37 -3.92 6.15 2.77
N THR A 38 -5.09 6.67 3.12
CA THR A 38 -6.39 6.02 2.89
C THR A 38 -7.25 6.74 1.86
N GLU A 39 -6.77 7.84 1.27
CA GLU A 39 -7.59 8.69 0.40
C GLU A 39 -8.00 7.99 -0.91
N HIS A 40 -7.20 7.07 -1.46
CA HIS A 40 -7.60 6.27 -2.63
C HIS A 40 -8.78 5.33 -2.32
N VAL A 41 -8.83 4.75 -1.11
CA VAL A 41 -9.96 3.90 -0.68
C VAL A 41 -11.23 4.75 -0.54
N HIS A 42 -11.11 5.95 0.04
CA HIS A 42 -12.23 6.89 0.13
C HIS A 42 -12.71 7.32 -1.25
N LYS A 43 -11.77 7.72 -2.11
CA LYS A 43 -12.09 8.14 -3.47
C LYS A 43 -12.73 7.02 -4.27
N LEU A 44 -12.26 5.78 -4.13
CA LEU A 44 -12.90 4.62 -4.73
C LEU A 44 -14.36 4.49 -4.29
N GLY A 45 -14.63 4.60 -2.98
CA GLY A 45 -16.01 4.58 -2.46
C GLY A 45 -16.90 5.68 -3.03
N GLU A 46 -16.39 6.91 -3.13
CA GLU A 46 -17.11 8.04 -3.76
C GLU A 46 -17.44 7.75 -5.24
N LEU A 47 -16.47 7.18 -5.98
CA LEU A 47 -16.64 6.86 -7.40
C LEU A 47 -17.64 5.72 -7.61
N LEU A 48 -17.63 4.70 -6.76
CA LEU A 48 -18.60 3.61 -6.81
C LEU A 48 -20.01 4.11 -6.55
N ASP A 49 -20.22 4.88 -5.48
CA ASP A 49 -21.51 5.49 -5.16
C ASP A 49 -22.03 6.32 -6.34
N GLN A 50 -21.19 7.16 -6.93
CA GLN A 50 -21.56 8.01 -8.07
C GLN A 50 -21.84 7.21 -9.36
N LYS A 51 -20.97 6.26 -9.73
CA LYS A 51 -21.09 5.51 -10.99
C LYS A 51 -22.23 4.49 -10.97
N THR A 52 -22.64 4.05 -9.79
CA THR A 52 -23.73 3.07 -9.59
C THR A 52 -25.02 3.70 -9.03
N ASN A 53 -25.08 5.04 -8.91
CA ASN A 53 -26.22 5.76 -8.32
C ASN A 53 -26.61 5.24 -6.91
N GLY A 54 -25.62 4.91 -6.09
CA GLY A 54 -25.81 4.41 -4.74
C GLY A 54 -26.07 2.91 -4.64
N GLU A 55 -26.04 2.17 -5.75
CA GLU A 55 -26.25 0.72 -5.75
C GLU A 55 -25.03 -0.08 -5.30
N PHE A 56 -23.83 0.52 -5.30
CA PHE A 56 -22.62 -0.09 -4.75
C PHE A 56 -21.85 0.92 -3.89
N THR A 57 -21.72 0.63 -2.61
CA THR A 57 -21.10 1.52 -1.62
C THR A 57 -20.03 0.81 -0.78
N LEU A 58 -19.11 1.59 -0.20
CA LEU A 58 -18.07 1.09 0.70
C LEU A 58 -18.25 1.62 2.12
N ASN A 59 -18.41 0.72 3.10
CA ASN A 59 -18.40 1.01 4.51
C ASN A 59 -17.00 0.87 5.10
N ILE A 60 -16.26 1.98 5.20
CA ILE A 60 -14.84 1.98 5.57
C ILE A 60 -14.66 2.01 7.08
N SER A 61 -14.08 0.95 7.64
CA SER A 61 -13.84 0.77 9.08
C SER A 61 -12.36 0.93 9.43
N TYR A 62 -12.05 1.84 10.36
CA TYR A 62 -10.70 2.14 10.83
C TYR A 62 -10.34 1.29 12.07
N GLY A 63 -9.93 0.04 11.87
CA GLY A 63 -9.51 -0.89 12.93
C GLY A 63 -10.66 -1.54 13.70
N GLY A 64 -11.92 -1.36 13.26
CA GLY A 64 -13.09 -1.98 13.88
C GLY A 64 -13.34 -3.43 13.42
N LEU A 65 -12.82 -3.81 12.25
CA LEU A 65 -13.05 -5.15 11.68
C LEU A 65 -11.87 -6.09 11.96
N SER A 66 -10.64 -5.62 11.88
CA SER A 66 -9.45 -6.42 12.15
C SER A 66 -8.27 -5.55 12.60
N LYS A 67 -7.24 -6.18 13.18
CA LYS A 67 -5.97 -5.52 13.48
C LYS A 67 -5.05 -5.51 12.26
N ASN A 68 -4.00 -4.67 12.31
CA ASN A 68 -3.04 -4.49 11.19
C ASN A 68 -2.41 -5.79 10.67
N LYS A 69 -2.26 -6.81 11.51
CA LYS A 69 -1.67 -8.12 11.17
C LYS A 69 -2.71 -9.21 10.90
N GLU A 70 -4.00 -8.84 10.81
CA GLU A 70 -5.12 -9.78 10.66
C GLU A 70 -5.96 -9.49 9.39
N ASN A 71 -5.66 -8.39 8.66
CA ASN A 71 -6.47 -7.96 7.52
C ASN A 71 -6.53 -9.02 6.40
N LEU A 72 -5.41 -9.66 6.07
CA LEU A 72 -5.39 -10.70 5.05
C LEU A 72 -6.11 -11.97 5.51
N ASP A 73 -6.03 -12.32 6.79
CA ASP A 73 -6.77 -13.44 7.35
C ASP A 73 -8.29 -13.19 7.28
N GLY A 74 -8.72 -11.97 7.59
CA GLY A 74 -10.13 -11.57 7.48
C GLY A 74 -10.64 -11.66 6.04
N ILE A 75 -9.87 -11.22 5.05
CA ILE A 75 -10.18 -11.39 3.62
C ILE A 75 -10.29 -12.87 3.28
N SER A 76 -9.32 -13.68 3.71
CA SER A 76 -9.28 -15.11 3.38
C SER A 76 -10.54 -15.88 3.79
N ILE A 77 -11.15 -15.52 4.91
CA ILE A 77 -12.37 -16.17 5.42
C ILE A 77 -13.67 -15.41 5.07
N GLY A 78 -13.59 -14.33 4.28
CA GLY A 78 -14.75 -13.52 3.90
C GLY A 78 -15.38 -12.75 5.06
N ALA A 79 -14.59 -12.35 6.08
CA ALA A 79 -15.10 -11.56 7.20
C ALA A 79 -15.46 -10.12 6.79
N PHE A 80 -14.90 -9.65 5.71
CA PHE A 80 -15.16 -8.38 5.02
C PHE A 80 -14.69 -8.49 3.57
N GLU A 81 -15.26 -7.69 2.70
CA GLU A 81 -15.09 -7.80 1.24
C GLU A 81 -13.81 -7.13 0.73
N MET A 82 -13.31 -6.09 1.41
CA MET A 82 -12.11 -5.35 1.01
C MET A 82 -11.22 -5.05 2.20
N ALA A 83 -9.91 -5.03 1.99
CA ALA A 83 -8.95 -4.60 3.02
C ALA A 83 -7.73 -3.91 2.43
N GLN A 84 -7.15 -2.99 3.21
CA GLN A 84 -5.81 -2.46 3.00
C GLN A 84 -4.87 -3.09 4.03
N PHE A 85 -3.77 -3.67 3.61
CA PHE A 85 -2.73 -4.18 4.51
C PHE A 85 -1.33 -3.80 4.01
N CYS A 86 -0.28 -4.00 4.82
CA CYS A 86 1.09 -3.81 4.35
C CYS A 86 1.80 -5.16 4.29
N ALA A 87 2.48 -5.43 3.18
CA ALA A 87 3.09 -6.71 2.86
C ALA A 87 4.03 -7.23 3.96
N GLY A 88 4.84 -6.34 4.54
CA GLY A 88 5.74 -6.70 5.62
C GLY A 88 5.08 -7.17 6.92
N TYR A 89 3.76 -7.01 7.09
CA TYR A 89 3.01 -7.60 8.22
C TYR A 89 2.58 -9.04 7.97
N HIS A 90 2.59 -9.49 6.73
CA HIS A 90 2.15 -10.81 6.27
C HIS A 90 3.18 -11.44 5.32
N ALA A 91 4.47 -11.19 5.53
CA ALA A 91 5.54 -11.57 4.60
C ALA A 91 5.63 -13.08 4.31
N ASP A 92 5.10 -13.91 5.18
CA ASP A 92 4.95 -15.36 4.99
C ASP A 92 3.80 -15.76 4.05
N LYS A 93 2.86 -14.85 3.80
CA LYS A 93 1.64 -15.08 3.02
C LYS A 93 1.62 -14.38 1.66
N ASN A 94 2.47 -13.38 1.45
CA ASN A 94 2.52 -12.57 0.24
C ASN A 94 3.98 -12.26 -0.17
N ARG A 95 4.78 -13.30 -0.33
CA ARG A 95 6.24 -13.23 -0.58
C ARG A 95 6.56 -12.53 -1.88
N VAL A 96 5.78 -12.78 -2.94
CA VAL A 96 5.96 -12.20 -4.27
C VAL A 96 5.93 -10.69 -4.22
N VAL A 97 4.93 -10.11 -3.53
CA VAL A 97 4.76 -8.66 -3.42
C VAL A 97 5.92 -7.99 -2.65
N THR A 98 6.64 -8.73 -1.79
CA THR A 98 7.78 -8.20 -1.04
C THR A 98 8.98 -7.80 -1.91
N VAL A 99 9.01 -8.12 -3.22
CA VAL A 99 9.99 -7.56 -4.17
C VAL A 99 9.95 -6.03 -4.16
N LEU A 100 8.78 -5.44 -3.96
CA LEU A 100 8.56 -3.99 -3.89
C LEU A 100 9.10 -3.36 -2.59
N GLU A 101 9.45 -4.17 -1.59
CA GLU A 101 10.06 -3.73 -0.34
C GLU A 101 11.59 -3.89 -0.31
N LEU A 102 12.21 -4.34 -1.40
CA LEU A 102 13.67 -4.45 -1.48
C LEU A 102 14.32 -3.07 -1.33
N PRO A 103 15.38 -2.96 -0.52
CA PRO A 103 16.00 -1.67 -0.27
C PRO A 103 16.72 -1.14 -1.51
N PHE A 104 16.69 0.18 -1.66
CA PHE A 104 17.38 0.91 -2.73
C PHE A 104 16.98 0.50 -4.17
N LEU A 105 15.72 0.12 -4.40
CA LEU A 105 15.18 -0.16 -5.74
C LEU A 105 15.28 1.03 -6.70
N GLY A 106 15.42 2.25 -6.17
CA GLY A 106 15.56 3.46 -6.98
C GLY A 106 14.25 4.10 -7.42
N VAL A 107 13.13 3.75 -6.80
CA VAL A 107 11.85 4.46 -6.95
C VAL A 107 11.98 5.85 -6.34
N GLU A 108 11.60 6.89 -7.08
CA GLU A 108 11.85 8.29 -6.69
C GLU A 108 10.54 9.04 -6.36
N ASN A 109 9.41 8.59 -6.89
CA ASN A 109 8.12 9.25 -6.71
C ASN A 109 6.94 8.27 -6.71
N LEU A 110 5.77 8.77 -6.34
CA LEU A 110 4.56 7.97 -6.20
C LEU A 110 4.06 7.38 -7.53
N ALA A 111 4.26 8.07 -8.65
CA ALA A 111 3.84 7.56 -9.95
C ALA A 111 4.67 6.33 -10.37
N GLN A 112 5.97 6.36 -10.09
CA GLN A 112 6.84 5.19 -10.29
C GLN A 112 6.43 4.03 -9.38
N GLU A 113 6.08 4.31 -8.11
CA GLU A 113 5.58 3.30 -7.16
C GLU A 113 4.27 2.66 -7.65
N VAL A 114 3.35 3.45 -8.21
CA VAL A 114 2.13 2.94 -8.86
C VAL A 114 2.49 2.00 -10.02
N ALA A 115 3.39 2.41 -10.90
CA ALA A 115 3.76 1.64 -12.08
C ALA A 115 4.38 0.28 -11.72
N VAL A 116 5.39 0.26 -10.83
CA VAL A 116 6.05 -0.99 -10.43
C VAL A 116 5.12 -1.90 -9.63
N SER A 117 4.25 -1.33 -8.79
CA SER A 117 3.26 -2.10 -8.05
C SER A 117 2.24 -2.74 -9.00
N ALA A 118 1.72 -1.99 -9.98
CA ALA A 118 0.77 -2.51 -10.94
C ALA A 118 1.36 -3.68 -11.77
N ALA A 119 2.63 -3.56 -12.20
CA ALA A 119 3.31 -4.62 -12.91
C ALA A 119 3.46 -5.90 -12.07
N VAL A 120 3.89 -5.78 -10.81
CA VAL A 120 4.03 -6.91 -9.89
C VAL A 120 2.66 -7.53 -9.57
N TYR A 121 1.62 -6.73 -9.34
CA TYR A 121 0.28 -7.23 -9.01
C TYR A 121 -0.38 -7.97 -10.18
N ALA A 122 -0.03 -7.62 -11.41
CA ALA A 122 -0.49 -8.32 -12.61
C ALA A 122 0.31 -9.60 -12.92
N HIS A 123 1.44 -9.84 -12.23
CA HIS A 123 2.27 -11.01 -12.47
C HIS A 123 1.56 -12.29 -12.00
N PRO A 124 1.57 -13.39 -12.80
CA PRO A 124 0.90 -14.65 -12.44
C PRO A 124 1.26 -15.16 -11.03
N ALA A 125 2.55 -15.14 -10.66
CA ALA A 125 2.98 -15.59 -9.34
C ALA A 125 2.35 -14.77 -8.19
N ALA A 126 2.12 -13.46 -8.37
CA ALA A 126 1.46 -12.63 -7.37
C ALA A 126 -0.03 -12.96 -7.26
N THR A 127 -0.70 -13.12 -8.39
CA THR A 127 -2.13 -13.46 -8.42
C THR A 127 -2.39 -14.86 -7.87
N GLU A 128 -1.54 -15.85 -8.21
CA GLU A 128 -1.64 -17.22 -7.72
C GLU A 128 -1.35 -17.31 -6.20
N GLU A 129 -0.33 -16.59 -5.71
CA GLU A 129 -0.05 -16.53 -4.26
C GLU A 129 -1.21 -15.93 -3.48
N MET A 130 -1.76 -14.81 -3.95
CA MET A 130 -2.86 -14.14 -3.27
C MET A 130 -4.17 -14.93 -3.36
N ALA A 131 -4.41 -15.66 -4.44
CA ALA A 131 -5.57 -16.53 -4.59
C ALA A 131 -5.62 -17.64 -3.53
N GLN A 132 -4.47 -18.11 -3.00
CA GLN A 132 -4.43 -19.05 -1.89
C GLN A 132 -5.07 -18.49 -0.61
N TRP A 133 -5.15 -17.18 -0.50
CA TRP A 133 -5.79 -16.44 0.60
C TRP A 133 -7.15 -15.87 0.21
N ASN A 134 -7.75 -16.39 -0.88
CA ASN A 134 -9.03 -15.87 -1.41
C ASN A 134 -9.00 -14.35 -1.63
N ALA A 135 -7.85 -13.81 -1.99
CA ALA A 135 -7.60 -12.39 -2.16
C ALA A 135 -7.19 -12.04 -3.60
N LYS A 136 -7.80 -11.00 -4.16
CA LYS A 136 -7.42 -10.38 -5.44
C LYS A 136 -6.76 -9.02 -5.14
N LEU A 137 -5.56 -8.81 -5.66
CA LEU A 137 -4.90 -7.51 -5.63
C LEU A 137 -5.70 -6.52 -6.49
N LEU A 138 -6.16 -5.42 -5.92
CA LEU A 138 -6.97 -4.42 -6.62
C LEU A 138 -6.14 -3.19 -7.00
N MET A 139 -5.48 -2.58 -6.02
CA MET A 139 -4.65 -1.39 -6.22
C MET A 139 -3.57 -1.29 -5.16
N THR A 140 -2.51 -0.53 -5.44
CA THR A 140 -1.48 -0.19 -4.46
C THR A 140 -1.86 1.01 -3.60
N SER A 141 -1.21 1.16 -2.45
CA SER A 141 -1.17 2.39 -1.67
C SER A 141 0.25 2.96 -1.76
N PRO A 142 0.58 3.71 -2.82
CA PRO A 142 1.95 4.12 -3.07
C PRO A 142 2.45 5.07 -1.98
N MET A 143 3.68 4.88 -1.53
CA MET A 143 4.29 5.70 -0.49
C MET A 143 5.62 6.26 -0.95
N PRO A 144 5.96 7.48 -0.51
CA PRO A 144 7.29 8.01 -0.75
C PRO A 144 8.34 7.22 0.04
N GLN A 145 9.60 7.45 -0.31
CA GLN A 145 10.73 6.87 0.41
C GLN A 145 10.64 7.17 1.91
N TYR A 146 10.90 6.15 2.72
CA TYR A 146 10.92 6.28 4.16
C TYR A 146 12.17 7.01 4.63
N ASN A 147 11.99 7.80 5.67
CA ASN A 147 13.07 8.47 6.37
C ASN A 147 12.89 8.29 7.88
N LEU A 148 13.95 8.57 8.63
CA LEU A 148 13.95 8.40 10.09
C LEU A 148 13.51 9.68 10.77
N VAL A 149 12.69 9.55 11.81
CA VAL A 149 12.67 10.49 12.92
C VAL A 149 13.36 9.85 14.12
N GLY A 150 14.00 10.64 14.98
CA GLY A 150 14.65 10.14 16.16
C GLY A 150 14.75 11.16 17.27
N THR A 151 15.11 10.69 18.46
CA THR A 151 15.38 11.49 19.67
C THR A 151 16.87 11.66 19.89
N GLY A 152 17.27 12.74 20.57
CA GLY A 152 18.66 13.05 20.89
C GLY A 152 19.47 13.51 19.69
N GLU A 153 20.74 13.11 19.63
CA GLU A 153 21.63 13.54 18.55
C GLU A 153 21.30 12.85 17.23
N PRO A 154 21.34 13.59 16.10
CA PRO A 154 21.09 13.03 14.78
C PRO A 154 22.08 11.93 14.40
N ARG A 155 21.59 10.90 13.71
CA ARG A 155 22.39 9.78 13.20
C ARG A 155 22.85 10.12 11.79
N THR A 156 24.08 10.61 11.63
CA THR A 156 24.61 11.16 10.37
C THR A 156 25.74 10.36 9.75
N THR A 157 26.32 9.40 10.49
CA THR A 157 27.37 8.50 10.00
C THR A 157 26.90 7.06 10.00
N LEU A 158 27.56 6.20 9.21
CA LEU A 158 27.22 4.77 9.18
C LEU A 158 27.44 4.09 10.53
N SER A 159 28.45 4.52 11.31
CA SER A 159 28.72 4.03 12.66
C SER A 159 27.61 4.39 13.65
N ASP A 160 26.87 5.47 13.45
CA ASP A 160 25.74 5.83 14.30
C ASP A 160 24.56 4.86 14.18
N PHE A 161 24.56 4.04 13.13
CA PHE A 161 23.54 3.00 12.93
C PHE A 161 23.85 1.73 13.73
N GLU A 162 25.09 1.54 14.19
CA GLU A 162 25.46 0.38 14.99
C GLU A 162 24.76 0.42 16.36
N GLY A 163 23.98 -0.62 16.65
CA GLY A 163 23.18 -0.72 17.88
C GLY A 163 21.98 0.23 17.96
N MET A 164 21.72 1.06 16.95
CA MET A 164 20.54 1.93 16.90
C MET A 164 19.26 1.09 16.91
N ARG A 165 18.40 1.31 17.88
CA ARG A 165 17.10 0.66 17.97
C ARG A 165 16.13 1.39 17.06
N VAL A 166 15.70 0.73 15.99
CA VAL A 166 14.87 1.36 14.96
C VAL A 166 13.57 0.61 14.76
N ARG A 167 12.45 1.33 14.75
CA ARG A 167 11.21 0.77 14.23
C ARG A 167 11.30 0.74 12.70
N ALA A 168 11.40 -0.46 12.16
CA ALA A 168 11.36 -0.70 10.71
C ALA A 168 10.77 -2.08 10.43
N THR A 169 10.07 -2.25 9.30
CA THR A 169 9.42 -3.52 8.91
C THR A 169 9.89 -3.96 7.52
N GLY A 170 9.64 -5.22 7.15
CA GLY A 170 9.93 -5.74 5.83
C GLY A 170 11.38 -5.56 5.40
N GLY A 171 11.58 -5.16 4.15
CA GLY A 171 12.89 -4.90 3.56
C GLY A 171 13.67 -3.80 4.26
N LEU A 172 12.99 -2.77 4.77
CA LEU A 172 13.61 -1.70 5.55
C LEU A 172 14.24 -2.22 6.85
N GLY A 173 13.55 -3.13 7.57
CA GLY A 173 14.11 -3.78 8.75
C GLY A 173 15.39 -4.55 8.42
N LYS A 174 15.41 -5.28 7.31
CA LYS A 174 16.60 -5.98 6.81
C LYS A 174 17.73 -5.01 6.46
N ALA A 175 17.40 -3.87 5.81
CA ALA A 175 18.38 -2.84 5.46
C ALA A 175 19.07 -2.24 6.69
N PHE A 176 18.31 -1.83 7.71
CA PHE A 176 18.88 -1.30 8.94
C PHE A 176 19.67 -2.35 9.72
N ALA A 177 19.24 -3.62 9.73
CA ALA A 177 20.00 -4.71 10.31
C ALA A 177 21.37 -4.90 9.62
N ALA A 178 21.41 -4.81 8.28
CA ALA A 178 22.66 -4.89 7.52
C ALA A 178 23.62 -3.72 7.82
N ALA A 179 23.10 -2.57 8.26
CA ALA A 179 23.89 -1.44 8.75
C ALA A 179 24.30 -1.54 10.23
N GLY A 180 23.94 -2.62 10.93
CA GLY A 180 24.27 -2.86 12.34
C GLY A 180 23.21 -2.37 13.33
N SER A 181 22.07 -1.87 12.85
CA SER A 181 20.97 -1.45 13.73
C SER A 181 20.21 -2.67 14.29
N VAL A 182 19.37 -2.41 15.30
CA VAL A 182 18.49 -3.38 15.94
C VAL A 182 17.03 -3.05 15.56
N PRO A 183 16.50 -3.61 14.47
CA PRO A 183 15.14 -3.33 14.03
C PRO A 183 14.10 -4.01 14.92
N THR A 184 13.02 -3.29 15.19
CA THR A 184 11.84 -3.79 15.90
C THR A 184 10.62 -3.63 15.00
N SER A 185 9.95 -4.74 14.65
CA SER A 185 8.79 -4.76 13.76
C SER A 185 7.48 -4.65 14.55
N VAL A 186 7.27 -3.52 15.24
CA VAL A 186 5.94 -3.17 15.78
C VAL A 186 5.08 -2.53 14.69
N THR A 187 3.75 -2.64 14.83
CA THR A 187 2.83 -2.03 13.85
C THR A 187 2.92 -0.50 13.86
N ALA A 188 2.41 0.14 12.82
CA ALA A 188 2.43 1.60 12.75
C ALA A 188 1.66 2.27 13.89
N THR A 189 0.57 1.65 14.35
CA THR A 189 -0.24 2.14 15.48
C THR A 189 0.46 2.02 16.83
N GLU A 190 1.47 1.18 16.96
CA GLU A 190 2.26 0.96 18.17
C GLU A 190 3.56 1.80 18.20
N ALA A 191 3.93 2.42 17.07
CA ALA A 191 5.22 3.10 16.91
C ALA A 191 5.42 4.26 17.90
N TYR A 192 4.37 5.04 18.19
CA TYR A 192 4.41 6.11 19.17
C TYR A 192 4.80 5.59 20.55
N GLN A 193 4.09 4.57 21.02
CA GLN A 193 4.32 3.98 22.33
C GLN A 193 5.70 3.30 22.42
N ALA A 194 6.16 2.67 21.32
CA ALA A 194 7.48 2.07 21.27
C ALA A 194 8.60 3.12 21.39
N MET A 195 8.42 4.30 20.80
CA MET A 195 9.34 5.42 20.91
C MET A 195 9.29 6.07 22.30
N GLU A 196 8.08 6.34 22.81
CA GLU A 196 7.85 6.93 24.13
C GLU A 196 8.42 6.07 25.27
N SER A 197 8.27 4.75 25.20
CA SER A 197 8.81 3.82 26.20
C SER A 197 10.28 3.48 26.02
N GLY A 198 10.94 4.03 24.98
CA GLY A 198 12.35 3.76 24.70
C GLY A 198 12.62 2.33 24.21
N VAL A 199 11.63 1.61 23.68
CA VAL A 199 11.84 0.34 22.97
C VAL A 199 12.61 0.60 21.67
N VAL A 200 12.35 1.72 21.01
CA VAL A 200 13.10 2.21 19.86
C VAL A 200 13.54 3.65 20.06
N ASP A 201 14.68 4.02 19.49
CA ASP A 201 15.22 5.38 19.49
C ASP A 201 14.78 6.16 18.25
N THR A 202 14.49 5.43 17.16
CA THR A 202 14.17 5.97 15.87
C THR A 202 13.01 5.20 15.23
N VAL A 203 12.29 5.88 14.34
CA VAL A 203 11.16 5.29 13.59
C VAL A 203 11.32 5.61 12.11
N ALA A 204 11.34 4.58 11.28
CA ALA A 204 11.29 4.70 9.82
C ALA A 204 9.84 4.72 9.35
N PHE A 205 9.42 5.85 8.76
CA PHE A 205 8.10 6.04 8.17
C PHE A 205 8.14 6.97 6.95
N ALA A 206 7.07 6.91 6.16
CA ALA A 206 6.69 8.00 5.28
C ALA A 206 6.05 9.16 6.10
N GLN A 207 6.05 10.37 5.55
CA GLN A 207 5.66 11.61 6.24
C GLN A 207 4.26 11.54 6.86
N HIS A 208 3.27 11.00 6.13
CA HIS A 208 1.89 10.88 6.63
C HIS A 208 1.79 10.08 7.92
N ALA A 209 2.65 9.06 8.09
CA ALA A 209 2.63 8.19 9.25
C ALA A 209 3.23 8.87 10.48
N HIS A 210 4.30 9.65 10.31
CA HIS A 210 4.85 10.46 11.39
C HIS A 210 3.82 11.43 11.97
N LEU A 211 2.98 12.05 11.09
CA LEU A 211 1.88 12.92 11.52
C LEU A 211 0.75 12.15 12.17
N SER A 212 0.30 11.07 11.52
CA SER A 212 -0.92 10.36 11.91
C SER A 212 -0.78 9.57 13.18
N PHE A 213 0.41 9.02 13.42
CA PHE A 213 0.73 8.25 14.62
C PHE A 213 1.51 9.06 15.66
N GLY A 214 1.79 10.33 15.38
CA GLY A 214 2.34 11.29 16.34
C GLY A 214 3.83 11.14 16.66
N THR A 215 4.56 10.26 15.98
CA THR A 215 6.01 10.07 16.23
C THR A 215 6.83 11.33 15.99
N ILE A 216 6.36 12.22 15.11
CA ILE A 216 6.96 13.54 14.88
C ILE A 216 6.94 14.43 16.15
N ASN A 217 5.98 14.24 17.06
CA ASN A 217 5.88 15.05 18.29
C ASN A 217 6.91 14.67 19.36
N GLN A 218 7.59 13.55 19.19
CA GLN A 218 8.66 13.08 20.07
C GLN A 218 10.04 13.26 19.45
N ALA A 219 10.09 13.68 18.16
CA ALA A 219 11.31 13.72 17.39
C ALA A 219 12.07 15.03 17.58
N ASP A 220 13.39 14.94 17.71
CA ASP A 220 14.30 16.07 17.66
C ASP A 220 14.82 16.32 16.24
N TRP A 221 14.87 15.29 15.40
CA TRP A 221 15.38 15.35 14.04
C TRP A 221 14.66 14.40 13.09
N TRP A 222 14.81 14.70 11.78
CA TRP A 222 14.31 13.90 10.65
C TRP A 222 15.35 13.85 9.53
N THR A 223 15.66 12.64 9.01
CA THR A 223 16.54 12.50 7.83
C THR A 223 15.79 12.85 6.56
N ALA A 224 16.37 13.73 5.72
CA ALA A 224 15.70 14.23 4.52
C ALA A 224 15.92 13.38 3.27
N ASN A 225 17.03 12.67 3.21
CA ASN A 225 17.54 12.06 1.98
C ASN A 225 18.10 10.64 2.15
N LEU A 226 17.86 9.98 3.26
CA LEU A 226 18.37 8.61 3.50
C LEU A 226 17.76 7.62 2.49
N ASN A 227 16.44 7.70 2.28
CA ASN A 227 15.68 7.05 1.21
C ASN A 227 16.05 5.56 0.97
N PRO A 228 16.09 4.70 1.99
CA PRO A 228 16.48 3.30 1.81
C PRO A 228 15.42 2.45 1.11
N GLY A 229 14.22 2.95 0.97
CA GLY A 229 13.10 2.24 0.38
C GLY A 229 11.76 2.65 0.99
N THR A 230 10.75 1.88 0.67
CA THR A 230 9.39 2.02 1.19
C THR A 230 8.83 0.67 1.63
N VAL A 231 7.60 0.63 2.11
CA VAL A 231 6.84 -0.62 2.29
C VAL A 231 5.71 -0.65 1.27
N ASN A 232 5.38 -1.83 0.77
CA ASN A 232 4.26 -2.00 -0.14
C ASN A 232 2.99 -2.36 0.64
N CYS A 233 1.90 -1.63 0.37
CA CYS A 233 0.63 -1.85 1.05
C CYS A 233 -0.50 -1.98 0.01
N PRO A 234 -0.84 -3.22 -0.40
CA PRO A 234 -1.93 -3.45 -1.32
C PRO A 234 -3.31 -3.19 -0.67
N VAL A 235 -4.25 -2.80 -1.51
CA VAL A 235 -5.68 -2.97 -1.28
C VAL A 235 -6.11 -4.23 -2.02
N VAL A 236 -6.76 -5.13 -1.31
CA VAL A 236 -7.24 -6.41 -1.82
C VAL A 236 -8.74 -6.53 -1.65
N VAL A 237 -9.35 -7.34 -2.50
CA VAL A 237 -10.76 -7.75 -2.37
C VAL A 237 -10.84 -9.26 -2.20
N ASN A 238 -11.84 -9.72 -1.45
CA ASN A 238 -12.17 -11.14 -1.37
C ASN A 238 -12.63 -11.63 -2.75
N ILE A 239 -12.09 -12.75 -3.24
CA ILE A 239 -12.39 -13.27 -4.59
C ILE A 239 -13.86 -13.64 -4.72
N ASP A 240 -14.44 -14.31 -3.75
CA ASP A 240 -15.86 -14.74 -3.80
C ASP A 240 -16.78 -13.52 -3.85
N ALA A 241 -16.48 -12.47 -3.06
CA ALA A 241 -17.21 -11.21 -3.10
C ALA A 241 -17.09 -10.52 -4.47
N TYR A 242 -15.87 -10.48 -5.04
CA TYR A 242 -15.63 -9.89 -6.35
C TYR A 242 -16.35 -10.65 -7.47
N GLU A 243 -16.36 -11.98 -7.43
CA GLU A 243 -17.01 -12.83 -8.42
C GLU A 243 -18.55 -12.76 -8.32
N SER A 244 -19.10 -12.48 -7.12
CA SER A 244 -20.53 -12.31 -6.90
C SER A 244 -21.09 -10.98 -7.42
N LEU A 245 -20.23 -9.99 -7.70
CA LEU A 245 -20.65 -8.70 -8.27
C LEU A 245 -21.33 -8.87 -9.62
N SER A 246 -22.35 -8.04 -9.87
CA SER A 246 -22.87 -7.86 -11.22
C SER A 246 -21.78 -7.35 -12.17
N ASP A 247 -21.93 -7.59 -13.47
CA ASP A 247 -20.96 -7.07 -14.46
C ASP A 247 -20.84 -5.54 -14.38
N ALA A 248 -21.95 -4.83 -14.14
CA ALA A 248 -21.95 -3.38 -13.99
C ALA A 248 -21.19 -2.91 -12.75
N HIS A 249 -21.34 -3.59 -11.60
CA HIS A 249 -20.61 -3.25 -10.38
C HIS A 249 -19.12 -3.59 -10.51
N ARG A 250 -18.78 -4.69 -11.17
CA ARG A 250 -17.40 -5.07 -11.46
C ARG A 250 -16.70 -4.07 -12.36
N GLU A 251 -17.39 -3.64 -13.45
CA GLU A 251 -16.88 -2.60 -14.35
C GLU A 251 -16.70 -1.26 -13.63
N ALA A 252 -17.65 -0.89 -12.76
CA ALA A 252 -17.53 0.32 -11.92
C ALA A 252 -16.34 0.25 -10.96
N LEU A 253 -16.10 -0.91 -10.32
CA LEU A 253 -14.98 -1.12 -9.40
C LEU A 253 -13.64 -1.01 -10.15
N ASP A 254 -13.44 -1.86 -11.15
CA ASP A 254 -12.17 -1.92 -11.90
C ASP A 254 -11.89 -0.61 -12.64
N GLY A 255 -12.92 0.00 -13.25
CA GLY A 255 -12.84 1.28 -13.97
C GLY A 255 -12.68 2.52 -13.07
N SER A 256 -12.70 2.36 -11.74
CA SER A 256 -12.49 3.47 -10.79
C SER A 256 -11.10 3.47 -10.15
N VAL A 257 -10.34 2.39 -10.30
CA VAL A 257 -9.03 2.22 -9.64
C VAL A 257 -8.04 3.33 -10.04
N GLN A 258 -7.90 3.59 -11.33
CA GLN A 258 -6.92 4.59 -11.80
C GLN A 258 -7.27 6.00 -11.30
N GLU A 259 -8.55 6.40 -11.35
CA GLU A 259 -9.00 7.71 -10.88
C GLU A 259 -8.79 7.86 -9.36
N ALA A 260 -8.99 6.77 -8.60
CA ALA A 260 -8.72 6.75 -7.17
C ALA A 260 -7.22 6.90 -6.86
N LEU A 261 -6.35 6.26 -7.64
CA LEU A 261 -4.89 6.39 -7.52
C LEU A 261 -4.40 7.78 -7.91
N ASP A 262 -4.93 8.38 -8.98
CA ASP A 262 -4.59 9.74 -9.42
C ASP A 262 -4.94 10.77 -8.33
N HIS A 263 -6.13 10.63 -7.73
CA HIS A 263 -6.53 11.44 -6.59
C HIS A 263 -5.59 11.27 -5.40
N TYR A 264 -5.19 10.04 -5.10
CA TYR A 264 -4.25 9.75 -4.02
C TYR A 264 -2.90 10.43 -4.24
N VAL A 265 -2.32 10.28 -5.44
CA VAL A 265 -1.02 10.88 -5.78
C VAL A 265 -1.06 12.41 -5.63
N ALA A 266 -2.12 13.04 -6.12
CA ALA A 266 -2.32 14.49 -5.99
C ALA A 266 -2.44 14.92 -4.52
N ASN A 267 -3.30 14.26 -3.74
CA ASN A 267 -3.51 14.54 -2.32
C ASN A 267 -2.23 14.35 -1.49
N TYR A 268 -1.50 13.27 -1.77
CA TYR A 268 -0.23 13.03 -1.06
C TYR A 268 0.85 14.06 -1.45
N GLY A 269 0.87 14.49 -2.70
CA GLY A 269 1.75 15.56 -3.19
C GLY A 269 1.59 16.87 -2.40
N GLU A 270 0.36 17.23 -2.05
CA GLU A 270 0.09 18.39 -1.18
C GLU A 270 0.68 18.25 0.23
N LEU A 271 0.65 17.05 0.79
CA LEU A 271 1.28 16.76 2.09
C LEU A 271 2.80 16.91 1.99
N LEU A 272 3.41 16.35 0.96
CA LEU A 272 4.87 16.44 0.74
C LEU A 272 5.32 17.88 0.56
N ALA A 273 4.57 18.69 -0.18
CA ALA A 273 4.86 20.11 -0.39
C ALA A 273 4.83 20.94 0.90
N LYS A 274 4.09 20.50 1.92
CA LYS A 274 3.98 21.17 3.23
C LYS A 274 4.94 20.63 4.28
N TRP A 275 5.72 19.59 3.97
CA TRP A 275 6.48 18.85 4.99
C TRP A 275 7.53 19.70 5.72
N ASP A 276 8.29 20.53 5.01
CA ASP A 276 9.29 21.40 5.63
C ASP A 276 8.63 22.40 6.61
N SER A 277 7.43 22.89 6.31
CA SER A 277 6.66 23.74 7.22
C SER A 277 6.21 22.97 8.47
N VAL A 278 5.86 21.69 8.32
CA VAL A 278 5.51 20.83 9.46
C VAL A 278 6.71 20.61 10.37
N LEU A 279 7.89 20.33 9.81
CA LEU A 279 9.12 20.19 10.60
C LEU A 279 9.43 21.46 11.41
N ALA A 280 9.33 22.63 10.75
CA ALA A 280 9.56 23.91 11.39
C ALA A 280 8.55 24.19 12.53
N GLU A 281 7.26 23.92 12.30
CA GLU A 281 6.21 24.06 13.31
C GLU A 281 6.42 23.15 14.52
N LYS A 282 6.91 21.94 14.29
CA LYS A 282 7.19 20.95 15.34
C LYS A 282 8.54 21.13 16.01
N GLY A 283 9.41 22.00 15.51
CA GLY A 283 10.75 22.21 16.02
C GLY A 283 11.69 21.04 15.72
N VAL A 284 11.40 20.24 14.69
CA VAL A 284 12.20 19.08 14.29
C VAL A 284 13.28 19.49 13.32
N THR A 285 14.53 19.14 13.62
CA THR A 285 15.68 19.48 12.77
C THR A 285 15.72 18.60 11.54
N LYS A 286 15.72 19.23 10.35
CA LYS A 286 15.96 18.53 9.07
C LYS A 286 17.45 18.21 8.95
N VAL A 287 17.77 16.93 8.74
CA VAL A 287 19.15 16.42 8.68
C VAL A 287 19.41 15.82 7.28
N GLU A 288 20.45 16.31 6.64
CA GLU A 288 20.96 15.74 5.37
C GLU A 288 22.07 14.74 5.68
N ILE A 289 21.95 13.54 5.12
CA ILE A 289 22.98 12.50 5.19
C ILE A 289 23.92 12.67 4.00
N SER A 290 25.23 12.60 4.22
CA SER A 290 26.20 12.74 3.14
C SER A 290 26.11 11.58 2.14
N ALA A 291 26.42 11.85 0.87
CA ALA A 291 26.37 10.84 -0.19
C ALA A 291 27.25 9.61 0.15
N ASP A 292 28.42 9.82 0.70
CA ASP A 292 29.34 8.74 1.11
C ASP A 292 28.70 7.78 2.13
N VAL A 293 27.94 8.31 3.08
CA VAL A 293 27.22 7.50 4.08
C VAL A 293 26.06 6.74 3.45
N ILE A 294 25.30 7.38 2.56
CA ILE A 294 24.21 6.73 1.81
C ILE A 294 24.78 5.61 0.93
N ASP A 295 25.87 5.84 0.22
CA ASP A 295 26.51 4.84 -0.64
C ASP A 295 27.08 3.69 0.18
N ALA A 296 27.68 3.97 1.33
CA ALA A 296 28.15 2.93 2.24
C ALA A 296 27.00 2.11 2.84
N PHE A 297 25.86 2.72 3.12
CA PHE A 297 24.65 2.03 3.56
C PHE A 297 24.07 1.17 2.43
N ARG A 298 23.96 1.75 1.23
CA ARG A 298 23.51 1.03 0.03
C ARG A 298 24.37 -0.20 -0.25
N ALA A 299 25.68 -0.08 -0.17
CA ALA A 299 26.61 -1.19 -0.40
C ALA A 299 26.41 -2.36 0.58
N LYS A 300 25.99 -2.07 1.83
CA LYS A 300 25.67 -3.11 2.81
C LYS A 300 24.29 -3.74 2.62
N ALA A 301 23.32 -2.99 2.11
CA ALA A 301 21.92 -3.36 2.15
C ALA A 301 21.33 -3.73 0.78
N ALA A 302 21.69 -3.05 -0.30
CA ALA A 302 21.02 -3.22 -1.59
C ALA A 302 21.24 -4.64 -2.17
N ASP A 303 22.41 -4.87 -2.74
CA ASP A 303 22.72 -6.13 -3.42
C ASP A 303 22.64 -7.35 -2.49
N PRO A 304 23.22 -7.33 -1.27
CA PRO A 304 23.17 -8.51 -0.41
C PRO A 304 21.74 -8.92 -0.03
N ILE A 305 20.82 -7.96 0.19
CA ILE A 305 19.44 -8.28 0.56
C ILE A 305 18.63 -8.72 -0.68
N ARG A 306 18.86 -8.08 -1.83
CA ARG A 306 18.27 -8.51 -3.11
C ARG A 306 18.67 -9.95 -3.43
N ASP A 307 19.96 -10.25 -3.42
CA ASP A 307 20.48 -11.58 -3.79
C ASP A 307 19.96 -12.66 -2.84
N ALA A 308 19.92 -12.37 -1.53
CA ALA A 308 19.34 -13.25 -0.54
C ALA A 308 17.82 -13.47 -0.75
N TRP A 309 17.09 -12.40 -1.13
CA TRP A 309 15.67 -12.50 -1.43
C TRP A 309 15.41 -13.34 -2.69
N ILE A 310 16.15 -13.10 -3.77
CA ILE A 310 16.05 -13.89 -5.00
C ILE A 310 16.32 -15.37 -4.70
N ALA A 311 17.40 -15.66 -4.00
CA ALA A 311 17.75 -17.05 -3.65
C ALA A 311 16.69 -17.74 -2.78
N ASP A 312 16.09 -17.02 -1.83
CA ASP A 312 14.99 -17.52 -0.99
C ASP A 312 13.73 -17.81 -1.81
N MET A 313 13.36 -16.91 -2.73
CA MET A 313 12.22 -17.10 -3.63
C MET A 313 12.41 -18.29 -4.54
N GLU A 314 13.57 -18.42 -5.18
CA GLU A 314 13.88 -19.54 -6.07
C GLU A 314 13.94 -20.89 -5.35
N ALA A 315 14.46 -20.90 -4.12
CA ALA A 315 14.46 -22.12 -3.28
C ALA A 315 13.04 -22.61 -2.94
N GLN A 316 12.04 -21.72 -3.05
CA GLN A 316 10.62 -22.03 -2.84
C GLN A 316 9.86 -22.26 -4.15
N GLY A 317 10.55 -22.25 -5.30
CA GLY A 317 9.95 -22.42 -6.62
C GLY A 317 9.22 -21.16 -7.13
N LEU A 318 9.49 -20.00 -6.54
CA LEU A 318 8.94 -18.72 -6.98
C LEU A 318 9.94 -17.98 -7.89
N PRO A 319 9.48 -17.19 -8.86
CA PRO A 319 10.34 -16.58 -9.90
C PRO A 319 11.05 -15.32 -9.38
N GLY A 320 11.99 -15.46 -8.43
CA GLY A 320 12.63 -14.35 -7.74
C GLY A 320 13.36 -13.38 -8.68
N GLN A 321 14.22 -13.90 -9.56
CA GLN A 321 14.95 -13.08 -10.52
C GLN A 321 14.01 -12.38 -11.52
N GLU A 322 13.02 -13.10 -12.07
CA GLU A 322 12.05 -12.55 -13.02
C GLU A 322 11.26 -11.37 -12.41
N LEU A 323 10.83 -11.50 -11.16
CA LEU A 323 10.13 -10.42 -10.44
C LEU A 323 11.02 -9.20 -10.22
N TYR A 324 12.28 -9.40 -9.86
CA TYR A 324 13.22 -8.31 -9.71
C TYR A 324 13.48 -7.61 -11.04
N ASP A 325 13.65 -8.36 -12.13
CA ASP A 325 13.86 -7.83 -13.48
C ASP A 325 12.60 -7.08 -13.97
N LEU A 326 11.41 -7.56 -13.65
CA LEU A 326 10.15 -6.88 -13.93
C LEU A 326 10.10 -5.51 -13.25
N VAL A 327 10.44 -5.43 -11.96
CA VAL A 327 10.45 -4.16 -11.21
C VAL A 327 11.46 -3.19 -11.81
N THR A 328 12.68 -3.64 -12.10
CA THR A 328 13.75 -2.77 -12.61
C THR A 328 13.47 -2.28 -14.03
N SER A 329 12.94 -3.13 -14.92
CA SER A 329 12.55 -2.73 -16.28
C SER A 329 11.37 -1.76 -16.28
N THR A 330 10.32 -2.05 -15.50
CA THR A 330 9.17 -1.15 -15.36
C THR A 330 9.59 0.23 -14.81
N LEU A 331 10.49 0.23 -13.82
CA LEU A 331 11.02 1.47 -13.26
C LEU A 331 11.82 2.27 -14.31
N ALA A 332 12.62 1.59 -15.12
CA ALA A 332 13.39 2.25 -16.20
C ALA A 332 12.45 2.89 -17.24
N GLU A 333 11.37 2.19 -17.61
CA GLU A 333 10.34 2.72 -18.51
C GLU A 333 9.63 3.93 -17.90
N ALA A 334 9.23 3.85 -16.62
CA ALA A 334 8.56 4.94 -15.91
C ALA A 334 9.46 6.18 -15.76
N LYS A 335 10.79 6.01 -15.63
CA LYS A 335 11.75 7.11 -15.60
C LYS A 335 11.96 7.75 -16.97
N ALA A 336 11.88 6.98 -18.04
CA ALA A 336 12.02 7.49 -19.41
C ALA A 336 10.77 8.24 -19.90
N ALA A 337 9.61 8.02 -19.30
CA ALA A 337 8.34 8.65 -19.64
C ALA A 337 8.12 10.03 -18.96
N ASN A 338 8.94 10.38 -17.96
CA ASN A 338 8.92 11.66 -17.24
C ASN A 338 10.08 12.56 -17.65
#